data_8619099489c8fdb99bb6ccd78e9d61c0
#
_entry.id   8619099489c8fdb99bb6ccd78e9d61c0
#
_cell.length_a   1.000
_cell.length_b   1.000
_cell.length_c   1.000
_cell.angle_alpha   90.00
_cell.angle_beta   90.00
_cell.angle_gamma   90.00
#
_symmetry.space_group_name_H-M   'P 1'
#
loop_
_entity.id
_entity.type
_entity.pdbx_description
1 polymer ?
#
loop_
_entity_poly.entity_id
_entity_poly.type
_entity_poly.pdbx_seq_one_letter_code
_entity_poly.pdbx_strand_id
1 'polypeptide(L)'
;SGNSFGDYIPYRTWKPTIVVGGEVLKPTSWHFAHEQWGGNQMQSRFLKNSKRLMTNIDYNSWVGVRIFGDAITRSKSLDSKEILTQIMDEKFNVAAYKGKPVSFRKWNGQLRQPILLVTPRALVSVSPQIGFVHPKTELDTLGIDESDTKCKFN
;
A
#
# COMPACT_ATOMS: atom_id res chain seq x y z
N SER A 1 19.62 10.86 13.71
CA SER A 1 20.01 11.10 12.30
C SER A 1 18.75 11.37 11.53
N GLY A 2 18.67 12.53 10.89
CA GLY A 2 17.52 12.83 10.05
C GLY A 2 17.42 11.82 8.89
N ASN A 3 16.21 11.45 8.51
CA ASN A 3 15.93 10.52 7.41
C ASN A 3 16.72 10.82 6.12
N SER A 4 17.12 12.07 5.92
CA SER A 4 17.89 12.51 4.75
C SER A 4 19.33 11.98 4.69
N PHE A 5 19.96 11.70 5.82
CA PHE A 5 21.30 11.11 5.85
C PHE A 5 21.29 9.60 5.67
N GLY A 6 20.33 8.90 6.26
CA GLY A 6 20.18 7.45 6.13
C GLY A 6 20.03 7.01 4.68
N ASP A 7 19.36 7.82 3.86
CA ASP A 7 19.11 7.51 2.45
C ASP A 7 20.38 7.44 1.58
N TYR A 8 21.47 8.07 2.02
CA TYR A 8 22.75 8.10 1.29
C TYR A 8 23.81 7.15 1.83
N ILE A 9 23.68 6.68 3.07
CA ILE A 9 24.69 5.80 3.73
C ILE A 9 25.05 4.59 2.88
N PRO A 10 24.09 3.83 2.26
CA PRO A 10 24.43 2.64 1.48
C PRO A 10 25.27 2.91 0.23
N TYR A 11 25.28 4.16 -0.23
CA TYR A 11 25.91 4.55 -1.49
C TYR A 11 27.15 5.42 -1.33
N ARG A 12 27.44 5.88 -0.11
CA ARG A 12 28.51 6.85 0.17
C ARG A 12 29.26 6.54 1.45
N THR A 13 29.64 5.29 1.62
CA THR A 13 30.52 4.90 2.71
C THR A 13 31.97 5.28 2.38
N TRP A 14 32.76 5.64 3.39
CA TRP A 14 34.19 5.95 3.28
C TRP A 14 35.01 4.84 2.59
N LYS A 15 34.66 3.59 2.87
CA LYS A 15 35.20 2.39 2.24
C LYS A 15 34.02 1.57 1.70
N PRO A 16 34.24 0.72 0.68
CA PRO A 16 33.24 -0.27 0.31
C PRO A 16 32.83 -1.09 1.54
N THR A 17 31.65 -0.84 2.07
CA THR A 17 31.15 -1.41 3.32
C THR A 17 29.71 -1.83 3.13
N ILE A 18 29.40 -3.03 3.60
CA ILE A 18 28.01 -3.50 3.63
C ILE A 18 27.29 -2.74 4.76
N VAL A 19 26.26 -2.00 4.39
CA VAL A 19 25.39 -1.32 5.35
C VAL A 19 24.26 -2.26 5.69
N VAL A 20 24.14 -2.61 6.96
CA VAL A 20 23.09 -3.47 7.52
C VAL A 20 22.27 -2.70 8.55
N GLY A 21 21.02 -3.06 8.70
CA GLY A 21 20.10 -2.43 9.67
C GLY A 21 18.82 -1.92 9.03
N GLY A 22 17.81 -1.63 9.85
CA GLY A 22 16.47 -1.26 9.39
C GLY A 22 16.32 0.17 8.86
N GLU A 23 17.31 1.03 9.02
CA GLU A 23 17.21 2.44 8.62
C GLU A 23 17.12 2.65 7.11
N VAL A 24 17.55 1.67 6.32
CA VAL A 24 17.53 1.73 4.85
C VAL A 24 16.27 1.15 4.26
N LEU A 25 15.66 0.19 4.94
CA LEU A 25 14.43 -0.46 4.49
C LEU A 25 13.20 0.23 5.09
N LYS A 26 12.34 0.75 4.23
CA LYS A 26 11.12 1.45 4.64
C LYS A 26 9.90 0.72 4.09
N PRO A 27 8.92 0.37 4.95
CA PRO A 27 7.61 -0.05 4.47
C PRO A 27 6.85 1.15 3.93
N THR A 28 6.26 1.00 2.75
CA THR A 28 5.48 2.08 2.13
C THR A 28 4.34 1.55 1.28
N SER A 29 3.32 2.36 1.09
CA SER A 29 2.22 2.04 0.19
C SER A 29 2.58 2.25 -1.29
N TRP A 30 3.55 3.10 -1.60
CA TRP A 30 3.99 3.36 -2.97
C TRP A 30 5.46 3.75 -3.04
N HIS A 31 6.10 3.34 -4.16
CA HIS A 31 7.45 3.77 -4.51
C HIS A 31 7.61 3.76 -6.02
N PHE A 32 8.38 4.70 -6.56
CA PHE A 32 8.56 4.86 -8.01
C PHE A 32 9.24 3.65 -8.68
N ALA A 33 10.03 2.87 -7.94
CA ALA A 33 10.65 1.63 -8.43
C ALA A 33 9.67 0.45 -8.49
N HIS A 34 8.39 0.66 -8.20
CA HIS A 34 7.36 -0.36 -8.37
C HIS A 34 6.86 -0.37 -9.81
N GLU A 35 7.38 -1.30 -10.62
CA GLU A 35 7.12 -1.39 -12.06
C GLU A 35 6.06 -2.44 -12.42
N GLN A 36 5.89 -3.45 -11.58
CA GLN A 36 5.02 -4.59 -11.83
C GLN A 36 3.53 -4.22 -11.79
N TRP A 37 2.69 -5.09 -12.34
CA TRP A 37 1.22 -5.02 -12.31
C TRP A 37 0.64 -3.68 -12.75
N GLY A 38 1.30 -3.00 -13.70
CA GLY A 38 0.88 -1.70 -14.20
C GLY A 38 1.38 -0.50 -13.39
N GLY A 39 2.22 -0.72 -12.37
CA GLY A 39 2.82 0.33 -11.54
C GLY A 39 3.59 1.36 -12.37
N ASN A 40 4.37 0.89 -13.35
CA ASN A 40 5.09 1.78 -14.25
C ASN A 40 4.16 2.71 -15.07
N GLN A 41 3.04 2.18 -15.56
CA GLN A 41 2.07 3.01 -16.30
C GLN A 41 1.44 4.08 -15.40
N MET A 42 1.10 3.71 -14.18
CA MET A 42 0.54 4.65 -13.20
C MET A 42 1.54 5.75 -12.86
N GLN A 43 2.79 5.37 -12.56
CA GLN A 43 3.87 6.32 -12.29
C GLN A 43 4.11 7.26 -13.46
N SER A 44 4.14 6.75 -14.69
CA SER A 44 4.37 7.54 -15.91
C SER A 44 3.24 8.54 -16.17
N ARG A 45 1.99 8.13 -15.98
CA ARG A 45 0.82 9.02 -16.11
C ARG A 45 0.86 10.13 -15.06
N PHE A 46 1.17 9.78 -13.82
CA PHE A 46 1.31 10.75 -12.75
C PHE A 46 2.43 11.76 -13.03
N LEU A 47 3.62 11.27 -13.41
CA LEU A 47 4.77 12.10 -13.77
C LEU A 47 4.46 13.06 -14.93
N LYS A 48 3.74 12.58 -15.95
CA LYS A 48 3.34 13.42 -17.09
C LYS A 48 2.48 14.61 -16.65
N ASN A 49 1.58 14.40 -15.69
CA ASN A 49 0.63 15.42 -15.24
C ASN A 49 1.23 16.33 -14.16
N SER A 50 1.91 15.76 -13.17
CA SER A 50 2.37 16.49 -11.98
C SER A 50 3.84 16.94 -12.05
N LYS A 51 4.61 16.48 -13.07
CA LYS A 51 6.04 16.78 -13.28
C LYS A 51 6.94 16.36 -12.11
N ARG A 52 6.47 15.44 -11.27
CA ARG A 52 7.23 14.86 -10.16
C ARG A 52 6.87 13.37 -9.99
N LEU A 53 7.68 12.65 -9.24
CA LEU A 53 7.38 11.25 -8.90
C LEU A 53 6.20 11.19 -7.90
N MET A 54 5.40 10.14 -8.03
CA MET A 54 4.30 9.85 -7.11
C MET A 54 4.84 9.42 -5.76
N THR A 55 4.31 10.01 -4.71
CA THR A 55 4.58 9.63 -3.32
C THR A 55 3.54 8.63 -2.81
N ASN A 56 3.76 8.09 -1.60
CA ASN A 56 2.78 7.25 -0.92
C ASN A 56 1.47 8.00 -0.59
N ILE A 57 1.55 9.31 -0.32
CA ILE A 57 0.36 10.14 -0.08
C ILE A 57 -0.48 10.26 -1.35
N ASP A 58 0.16 10.56 -2.48
CA ASP A 58 -0.52 10.64 -3.78
C ASP A 58 -1.20 9.32 -4.14
N TYR A 59 -0.49 8.20 -3.93
CA TYR A 59 -1.03 6.88 -4.21
C TYR A 59 -2.24 6.56 -3.31
N ASN A 60 -2.15 6.82 -2.01
CA ASN A 60 -3.25 6.55 -1.08
C ASN A 60 -4.47 7.43 -1.40
N SER A 61 -4.26 8.68 -1.78
CA SER A 61 -5.34 9.57 -2.25
C SER A 61 -6.00 9.03 -3.52
N TRP A 62 -5.19 8.59 -4.49
CA TRP A 62 -5.70 7.97 -5.70
C TRP A 62 -6.50 6.70 -5.40
N VAL A 63 -6.01 5.82 -4.53
CA VAL A 63 -6.72 4.59 -4.12
C VAL A 63 -8.06 4.94 -3.47
N GLY A 64 -8.09 5.95 -2.59
CA GLY A 64 -9.33 6.42 -1.97
C GLY A 64 -10.37 6.84 -3.00
N VAL A 65 -9.99 7.70 -3.95
CA VAL A 65 -10.89 8.12 -5.04
C VAL A 65 -11.33 6.94 -5.90
N ARG A 66 -10.42 6.01 -6.20
CA ARG A 66 -10.72 4.81 -6.98
C ARG A 66 -11.76 3.91 -6.27
N ILE A 67 -11.59 3.69 -4.96
CA ILE A 67 -12.51 2.91 -4.14
C ILE A 67 -13.91 3.53 -4.16
N PHE A 68 -13.99 4.85 -3.99
CA PHE A 68 -15.26 5.58 -4.05
C PHE A 68 -15.95 5.42 -5.41
N GLY A 69 -15.22 5.62 -6.49
CA GLY A 69 -15.76 5.46 -7.85
C GLY A 69 -16.26 4.05 -8.13
N ASP A 70 -15.50 3.04 -7.72
CA ASP A 70 -15.92 1.64 -7.87
C ASP A 70 -17.14 1.31 -7.00
N ALA A 71 -17.21 1.84 -5.77
CA ALA A 71 -18.34 1.62 -4.88
C ALA A 71 -19.64 2.26 -5.42
N ILE A 72 -19.59 3.50 -5.88
CA ILE A 72 -20.72 4.19 -6.52
C ILE A 72 -21.19 3.42 -7.76
N THR A 73 -20.25 2.97 -8.59
CA THR A 73 -20.57 2.23 -9.81
C THR A 73 -21.28 0.90 -9.50
N ARG A 74 -20.85 0.21 -8.46
CA ARG A 74 -21.41 -1.10 -8.08
C ARG A 74 -22.72 -0.97 -7.30
N SER A 75 -22.83 -0.01 -6.38
CA SER A 75 -24.05 0.26 -5.63
C SER A 75 -25.13 0.93 -6.50
N LYS A 76 -24.74 1.61 -7.58
CA LYS A 76 -25.59 2.46 -8.41
C LYS A 76 -26.31 3.54 -7.59
N SER A 77 -25.70 4.00 -6.51
CA SER A 77 -26.25 4.96 -5.58
C SER A 77 -25.23 6.05 -5.24
N LEU A 78 -25.75 7.24 -4.91
CA LEU A 78 -24.99 8.35 -4.32
C LEU A 78 -25.27 8.51 -2.82
N ASP A 79 -26.09 7.65 -2.25
CA ASP A 79 -26.34 7.66 -0.79
C ASP A 79 -25.11 7.15 -0.03
N SER A 80 -24.67 7.92 0.96
CA SER A 80 -23.45 7.63 1.71
C SER A 80 -23.50 6.32 2.48
N LYS A 81 -24.70 5.92 2.98
CA LYS A 81 -24.86 4.66 3.72
C LYS A 81 -24.77 3.47 2.79
N GLU A 82 -25.36 3.56 1.60
CA GLU A 82 -25.29 2.50 0.60
C GLU A 82 -23.88 2.35 0.06
N ILE A 83 -23.17 3.46 -0.19
CA ILE A 83 -21.76 3.44 -0.59
C ILE A 83 -20.89 2.79 0.51
N LEU A 84 -21.08 3.17 1.77
CA LEU A 84 -20.34 2.59 2.89
C LEU A 84 -20.63 1.08 3.02
N THR A 85 -21.89 0.68 2.92
CA THR A 85 -22.28 -0.74 2.94
C THR A 85 -21.59 -1.51 1.82
N GLN A 86 -21.53 -0.94 0.61
CA GLN A 86 -20.84 -1.54 -0.52
C GLN A 86 -19.32 -1.67 -0.28
N ILE A 87 -18.67 -0.64 0.28
CA ILE A 87 -17.24 -0.65 0.58
C ILE A 87 -16.89 -1.69 1.64
N MET A 88 -17.77 -1.89 2.63
CA MET A 88 -17.56 -2.82 3.74
C MET A 88 -18.02 -4.25 3.43
N ASP A 89 -18.53 -4.51 2.23
CA ASP A 89 -18.89 -5.86 1.79
C ASP A 89 -17.62 -6.72 1.62
N GLU A 90 -17.67 -7.97 2.05
CA GLU A 90 -16.52 -8.90 1.98
C GLU A 90 -16.06 -9.22 0.56
N LYS A 91 -16.98 -9.14 -0.40
CA LYS A 91 -16.71 -9.36 -1.81
C LYS A 91 -16.20 -8.10 -2.51
N PHE A 92 -16.27 -6.95 -1.83
CA PHE A 92 -15.80 -5.71 -2.40
C PHE A 92 -14.27 -5.68 -2.42
N ASN A 93 -13.72 -5.52 -3.59
CA ASN A 93 -12.29 -5.38 -3.79
C ASN A 93 -12.02 -4.52 -5.03
N VAL A 94 -10.87 -3.86 -5.04
CA VAL A 94 -10.49 -2.91 -6.09
C VAL A 94 -9.05 -3.19 -6.55
N ALA A 95 -8.83 -3.21 -7.85
CA ALA A 95 -7.49 -3.32 -8.41
C ALA A 95 -6.70 -2.03 -8.16
N ALA A 96 -5.53 -2.16 -7.55
CA ALA A 96 -4.71 -1.03 -7.09
C ALA A 96 -3.22 -1.13 -7.49
N TYR A 97 -2.93 -1.76 -8.63
CA TYR A 97 -1.59 -1.88 -9.21
C TYR A 97 -0.52 -2.51 -8.33
N LYS A 98 -0.89 -3.41 -7.42
CA LYS A 98 0.04 -4.10 -6.51
C LYS A 98 -0.02 -5.64 -6.57
N GLY A 99 -0.56 -6.18 -7.66
CA GLY A 99 -0.67 -7.62 -7.89
C GLY A 99 -1.83 -8.30 -7.15
N LYS A 100 -2.32 -7.70 -6.08
CA LYS A 100 -3.49 -8.17 -5.33
C LYS A 100 -4.51 -7.06 -5.20
N PRO A 101 -5.81 -7.38 -5.27
CA PRO A 101 -6.86 -6.38 -5.03
C PRO A 101 -6.84 -5.94 -3.56
N VAL A 102 -7.18 -4.68 -3.34
CA VAL A 102 -7.34 -4.10 -2.01
C VAL A 102 -8.77 -4.25 -1.54
N SER A 103 -8.96 -4.42 -0.22
CA SER A 103 -10.26 -4.57 0.43
C SER A 103 -10.21 -4.02 1.86
N PHE A 104 -11.35 -4.00 2.57
CA PHE A 104 -11.38 -3.50 3.93
C PHE A 104 -11.56 -4.62 4.96
N ARG A 105 -10.98 -4.43 6.14
CA ARG A 105 -11.27 -5.22 7.33
C ARG A 105 -12.54 -4.70 7.96
N LYS A 106 -13.55 -5.57 8.16
CA LYS A 106 -14.82 -5.15 8.76
C LYS A 106 -14.68 -4.66 10.19
N TRP A 107 -13.82 -5.32 10.97
CA TRP A 107 -13.72 -5.08 12.40
C TRP A 107 -13.01 -3.77 12.78
N ASN A 108 -12.20 -3.18 11.88
CA ASN A 108 -11.48 -1.94 12.16
C ASN A 108 -11.48 -0.92 11.01
N GLY A 109 -12.12 -1.23 9.87
CA GLY A 109 -12.15 -0.36 8.70
C GLY A 109 -10.80 -0.16 7.99
N GLN A 110 -9.78 -0.93 8.34
CA GLN A 110 -8.45 -0.79 7.74
C GLN A 110 -8.41 -1.35 6.32
N LEU A 111 -7.80 -0.63 5.41
CA LEU A 111 -7.55 -1.08 4.05
C LEU A 111 -6.49 -2.19 4.04
N ARG A 112 -6.85 -3.37 3.56
CA ARG A 112 -5.92 -4.46 3.23
C ARG A 112 -5.25 -4.14 1.92
N GLN A 113 -3.94 -4.00 1.93
CA GLN A 113 -3.15 -3.76 0.71
C GLN A 113 -1.76 -4.36 0.85
N PRO A 114 -1.12 -4.79 -0.26
CA PRO A 114 0.29 -5.14 -0.22
C PRO A 114 1.14 -3.93 0.22
N ILE A 115 2.15 -4.19 1.03
CA ILE A 115 3.10 -3.18 1.49
C ILE A 115 4.44 -3.39 0.79
N LEU A 116 4.96 -2.34 0.21
CA LEU A 116 6.26 -2.36 -0.45
C LEU A 116 7.36 -2.17 0.60
N LEU A 117 8.38 -3.01 0.57
CA LEU A 117 9.59 -2.84 1.34
C LEU A 117 10.67 -2.29 0.40
N VAL A 118 11.10 -1.07 0.65
CA VAL A 118 11.92 -0.31 -0.29
C VAL A 118 13.18 0.26 0.35
N THR A 119 14.20 0.44 -0.48
CA THR A 119 15.30 1.38 -0.23
C THR A 119 15.02 2.68 -0.99
N PRO A 120 15.83 3.74 -0.83
CA PRO A 120 15.62 5.00 -1.54
C PRO A 120 15.58 4.88 -3.07
N ARG A 121 16.14 3.82 -3.64
CA ARG A 121 16.27 3.65 -5.10
C ARG A 121 15.73 2.32 -5.64
N ALA A 122 15.29 1.41 -4.77
CA ALA A 122 14.90 0.07 -5.21
C ALA A 122 13.71 -0.48 -4.40
N LEU A 123 12.89 -1.27 -5.07
CA LEU A 123 11.93 -2.15 -4.45
C LEU A 123 12.66 -3.45 -4.06
N VAL A 124 12.66 -3.78 -2.77
CA VAL A 124 13.29 -5.00 -2.25
C VAL A 124 12.31 -6.16 -2.26
N SER A 125 11.12 -5.95 -1.74
CA SER A 125 10.07 -6.97 -1.76
C SER A 125 8.68 -6.36 -1.62
N VAL A 126 7.67 -7.19 -1.88
CA VAL A 126 6.26 -6.85 -1.66
C VAL A 126 5.69 -7.81 -0.63
N SER A 127 5.22 -7.29 0.49
CA SER A 127 4.62 -8.09 1.55
C SER A 127 3.09 -8.18 1.38
N PRO A 128 2.47 -9.31 1.77
CA PRO A 128 3.04 -10.48 2.45
C PRO A 128 3.84 -11.40 1.52
N GLN A 129 4.83 -12.09 2.09
CA GLN A 129 5.65 -13.07 1.38
C GLN A 129 4.93 -14.43 1.31
N ILE A 130 5.17 -15.18 0.23
CA ILE A 130 4.67 -16.55 0.07
C ILE A 130 5.21 -17.43 1.21
N GLY A 131 4.35 -18.24 1.81
CA GLY A 131 4.71 -19.14 2.91
C GLY A 131 4.42 -18.61 4.32
N PHE A 132 4.12 -17.33 4.46
CA PHE A 132 3.77 -16.70 5.74
C PHE A 132 2.43 -16.00 5.63
N VAL A 133 1.40 -16.75 5.26
CA VAL A 133 0.09 -16.18 4.94
C VAL A 133 -0.94 -16.52 6.01
N HIS A 134 -1.73 -15.51 6.35
CA HIS A 134 -2.83 -15.65 7.28
C HIS A 134 -3.94 -16.57 6.73
N PRO A 135 -4.58 -17.42 7.56
CA PRO A 135 -5.59 -18.38 7.12
C PRO A 135 -6.86 -17.76 6.54
N LYS A 136 -7.23 -16.53 6.94
CA LYS A 136 -8.41 -15.83 6.39
C LYS A 136 -8.13 -15.24 5.02
N THR A 137 -7.20 -14.29 4.95
CA THR A 137 -6.72 -13.71 3.70
C THR A 137 -5.22 -13.45 3.79
N GLU A 138 -4.50 -13.56 2.68
CA GLU A 138 -3.07 -13.29 2.66
C GLU A 138 -2.72 -11.89 3.19
N LEU A 139 -3.55 -10.89 2.91
CA LEU A 139 -3.33 -9.50 3.33
C LEU A 139 -3.63 -9.26 4.81
N ASP A 140 -4.28 -10.19 5.50
CA ASP A 140 -4.44 -10.15 6.96
C ASP A 140 -3.16 -10.52 7.70
N THR A 141 -2.16 -11.09 7.02
CA THR A 141 -0.81 -11.30 7.57
C THR A 141 -0.15 -9.98 8.01
N LEU A 142 -0.59 -8.86 7.46
CA LEU A 142 -0.03 -7.54 7.76
C LEU A 142 -0.88 -6.83 8.81
N GLY A 143 -0.31 -6.62 9.99
CA GLY A 143 -0.95 -5.90 11.09
C GLY A 143 -1.36 -6.81 12.25
N ILE A 144 -2.29 -6.32 13.05
CA ILE A 144 -2.80 -6.99 14.26
C ILE A 144 -4.11 -7.71 13.90
N ASP A 145 -4.33 -8.89 14.44
CA ASP A 145 -5.58 -9.62 14.28
C ASP A 145 -6.68 -9.11 15.20
N GLU A 146 -7.92 -9.38 14.80
CA GLU A 146 -9.10 -9.01 15.59
C GLU A 146 -9.07 -9.59 17.01
N SER A 147 -8.56 -10.82 17.18
CA SER A 147 -8.40 -11.49 18.47
C SER A 147 -7.35 -10.84 19.37
N ASP A 148 -6.39 -10.12 18.80
CA ASP A 148 -5.24 -9.56 19.52
C ASP A 148 -5.47 -8.11 19.99
N THR A 149 -6.63 -7.54 19.66
CA THR A 149 -6.96 -6.17 20.01
C THR A 149 -8.24 -6.05 20.81
N LYS A 150 -8.28 -5.05 21.70
CA LYS A 150 -9.51 -4.64 22.41
C LYS A 150 -10.28 -3.55 21.65
N CYS A 151 -9.74 -3.02 20.56
CA CYS A 151 -10.41 -2.01 19.75
C CYS A 151 -11.65 -2.60 19.06
N LYS A 152 -12.76 -1.86 19.16
CA LYS A 152 -13.98 -2.15 18.41
C LYS A 152 -14.26 -0.97 17.49
N PHE A 153 -14.49 -1.27 16.23
CA PHE A 153 -14.95 -0.30 15.25
C PHE A 153 -16.49 -0.32 15.28
N ASN A 154 -17.08 0.76 15.73
CA ASN A 154 -18.54 0.93 15.81
C ASN A 154 -19.06 1.70 14.60
#